data_33b8ef47ae7a6fc49afa9557cc48a9f6
#
_entry.id   33b8ef47ae7a6fc49afa9557cc48a9f6
#
_cell.length_a   1.000
_cell.length_b   1.000
_cell.length_c   1.000
_cell.angle_alpha   90.00
_cell.angle_beta   90.00
_cell.angle_gamma   90.00
#
_symmetry.space_group_name_H-M   'P 1'
#
loop_
_entity.id
_entity.type
_entity.pdbx_description
1 polymer ?
#
loop_
_entity_poly.entity_id
_entity_poly.type
_entity_poly.pdbx_seq_one_letter_code
_entity_poly.pdbx_strand_id
1 'polypeptide(L)'
;MGHRGVLAGSSRVGAILLGIAGAVACAAGAPLAATGGAAATPLELIVLGSGGPAALGRAASSYLLLLDGEPRILVDAGPGSFARIGEAHLPLDGLDVVLLTHLHVDHAAELPGLVKARAVAASRPVHFEVFGPAGQRPAPGSAAFPSTSRFIDLMFGPEGAFAYLKDFSAPITFHVTDLSPAPARTPRTLVDREALRISAIGGHHGDAPAIIYRVDYRGHSVAFSGDIDAHGLPALQSIARGVNLLVFDAVVLDPPGSPDVLYSLHSPPRAIGALAAADEVGGLLLSHLSPAVEGARTAVTASIASHYHGSVSFAADGMHLRP
;
A
#
# COMPACT_ATOMS: atom_id res chain seq x y z
N MET A 1 51.59 -36.80 33.86
CA MET A 1 52.65 -36.27 33.00
C MET A 1 51.98 -35.72 31.79
N GLY A 2 51.96 -34.44 31.41
CA GLY A 2 52.62 -33.28 31.84
C GLY A 2 51.77 -32.04 31.41
N HIS A 3 51.81 -31.02 32.27
CA HIS A 3 51.25 -29.66 32.07
C HIS A 3 52.00 -28.88 30.99
N ARG A 4 51.23 -28.00 30.30
CA ARG A 4 51.61 -26.63 29.83
C ARG A 4 50.33 -26.00 29.30
N GLY A 5 49.72 -24.96 29.76
CA GLY A 5 50.18 -23.63 30.13
C GLY A 5 50.22 -22.74 28.90
N VAL A 6 49.09 -22.04 28.52
CA VAL A 6 49.08 -21.02 27.47
C VAL A 6 48.52 -19.72 28.02
N LEU A 7 49.34 -18.70 27.83
CA LEU A 7 49.24 -17.33 28.32
C LEU A 7 48.15 -16.51 27.65
N ALA A 8 47.50 -15.66 28.44
CA ALA A 8 46.62 -14.59 28.00
C ALA A 8 47.44 -13.46 27.34
N GLY A 9 47.06 -13.08 26.13
CA GLY A 9 47.56 -11.91 25.41
C GLY A 9 46.50 -10.83 25.34
N SER A 10 46.60 -9.80 26.15
CA SER A 10 45.77 -8.58 26.07
C SER A 10 46.37 -7.62 25.06
N SER A 11 45.70 -7.38 23.94
CA SER A 11 46.06 -6.33 23.00
C SER A 11 45.19 -5.09 23.27
N ARG A 12 45.82 -4.06 23.82
CA ARG A 12 45.26 -2.71 23.90
C ARG A 12 45.46 -2.04 22.55
N VAL A 13 44.37 -1.68 21.86
CA VAL A 13 44.40 -0.79 20.70
C VAL A 13 44.24 0.64 21.21
N GLY A 14 45.27 1.43 21.05
CA GLY A 14 45.29 2.84 21.39
C GLY A 14 44.52 3.68 20.33
N ALA A 15 43.65 4.55 20.80
CA ALA A 15 42.97 5.54 19.98
C ALA A 15 43.96 6.70 19.70
N ILE A 16 44.18 6.98 18.40
CA ILE A 16 44.84 8.19 17.92
C ILE A 16 43.77 9.19 17.54
N LEU A 17 43.63 10.21 18.37
CA LEU A 17 42.83 11.42 18.06
C LEU A 17 43.73 12.41 17.30
N LEU A 18 43.50 12.57 16.00
CA LEU A 18 44.00 13.70 15.23
C LEU A 18 42.96 14.81 15.24
N GLY A 19 43.17 15.85 15.96
CA GLY A 19 42.40 17.08 15.91
C GLY A 19 42.82 17.93 14.71
N ILE A 20 41.91 18.17 13.80
CA ILE A 20 42.05 19.21 12.76
C ILE A 20 41.06 20.32 13.13
N ALA A 21 41.59 21.42 13.66
CA ALA A 21 40.83 22.67 13.84
C ALA A 21 40.82 23.44 12.52
N GLY A 22 39.73 23.32 11.78
CA GLY A 22 39.45 24.15 10.62
C GLY A 22 38.48 25.29 11.00
N ALA A 23 38.96 26.53 10.97
CA ALA A 23 38.13 27.71 11.14
C ALA A 23 37.20 27.86 9.92
N VAL A 24 35.89 27.63 10.08
CA VAL A 24 34.89 27.96 9.08
C VAL A 24 34.37 29.36 9.33
N ALA A 25 34.69 30.28 8.42
CA ALA A 25 34.11 31.62 8.43
C ALA A 25 32.61 31.53 8.08
N CYS A 26 31.75 31.88 9.04
CA CYS A 26 30.31 32.06 8.80
C CYS A 26 30.08 33.29 7.94
N ALA A 27 29.81 33.10 6.63
CA ALA A 27 29.16 34.11 5.85
C ALA A 27 27.66 34.13 6.22
N ALA A 28 27.20 35.21 6.81
CA ALA A 28 25.80 35.45 7.09
C ALA A 28 25.04 35.61 5.75
N GLY A 29 24.45 34.51 5.29
CA GLY A 29 23.51 34.53 4.16
C GLY A 29 22.20 35.20 4.59
N ALA A 30 21.73 36.16 3.82
CA ALA A 30 20.43 36.75 3.98
C ALA A 30 19.33 35.67 3.99
N PRO A 31 18.23 35.83 4.78
CA PRO A 31 17.14 34.87 4.76
C PRO A 31 16.51 34.87 3.37
N LEU A 32 16.55 33.72 2.69
CA LEU A 32 15.69 33.48 1.53
C LEU A 32 14.25 33.69 1.97
N ALA A 33 13.58 34.67 1.36
CA ALA A 33 12.14 34.83 1.51
C ALA A 33 11.45 33.52 1.19
N ALA A 34 10.67 33.00 2.13
CA ALA A 34 9.83 31.84 1.92
C ALA A 34 8.90 32.16 0.74
N THR A 35 9.19 31.55 -0.41
CA THR A 35 8.24 31.52 -1.53
C THR A 35 7.00 30.81 -1.00
N GLY A 36 5.86 31.51 -1.07
CA GLY A 36 4.57 31.03 -0.55
C GLY A 36 4.30 29.60 -1.02
N GLY A 37 4.42 28.67 -0.08
CA GLY A 37 4.11 27.27 -0.33
C GLY A 37 2.64 27.17 -0.71
N ALA A 38 2.33 26.51 -1.81
CA ALA A 38 0.97 26.06 -2.09
C ALA A 38 0.48 25.36 -0.82
N ALA A 39 -0.73 25.72 -0.37
CA ALA A 39 -1.32 25.12 0.83
C ALA A 39 -1.24 23.59 0.69
N ALA A 40 -0.68 22.92 1.70
CA ALA A 40 -0.56 21.47 1.68
C ALA A 40 -1.96 20.87 1.48
N THR A 41 -2.09 19.98 0.51
CA THR A 41 -3.35 19.27 0.28
C THR A 41 -3.59 18.35 1.47
N PRO A 42 -4.78 18.35 2.08
CA PRO A 42 -5.01 17.57 3.30
C PRO A 42 -4.79 16.06 3.11
N LEU A 43 -5.13 15.54 1.92
CA LEU A 43 -4.96 14.13 1.55
C LEU A 43 -3.98 14.03 0.38
N GLU A 44 -2.93 13.24 0.56
CA GLU A 44 -1.94 12.98 -0.48
C GLU A 44 -1.73 11.47 -0.62
N LEU A 45 -1.41 11.01 -1.83
CA LEU A 45 -1.14 9.60 -2.16
C LEU A 45 0.26 9.46 -2.73
N ILE A 46 1.07 8.58 -2.16
CA ILE A 46 2.33 8.12 -2.75
C ILE A 46 2.17 6.68 -3.21
N VAL A 47 2.47 6.43 -4.47
CA VAL A 47 2.54 5.07 -5.03
C VAL A 47 3.89 4.47 -4.65
N LEU A 48 3.92 3.55 -3.71
CA LEU A 48 5.14 2.82 -3.35
C LEU A 48 5.43 1.72 -4.37
N GLY A 49 4.38 1.09 -4.91
CA GLY A 49 4.48 0.06 -5.92
C GLY A 49 3.33 0.13 -6.90
N SER A 50 3.65 0.13 -8.19
CA SER A 50 2.73 0.31 -9.31
C SER A 50 2.58 -0.92 -10.19
N GLY A 51 3.31 -2.00 -9.89
CA GLY A 51 3.28 -3.27 -10.61
C GLY A 51 2.44 -4.33 -9.91
N GLY A 52 2.26 -5.45 -10.59
CA GLY A 52 1.61 -6.66 -10.08
C GLY A 52 2.64 -7.79 -9.81
N PRO A 53 2.24 -9.07 -9.97
CA PRO A 53 3.07 -10.22 -9.58
C PRO A 53 4.30 -10.44 -10.46
N ALA A 54 4.40 -9.79 -11.61
CA ALA A 54 5.54 -9.93 -12.50
C ALA A 54 6.71 -9.04 -12.04
N ALA A 55 7.88 -9.65 -11.79
CA ALA A 55 9.10 -8.96 -11.36
C ALA A 55 9.76 -8.17 -12.53
N LEU A 56 9.15 -7.09 -12.98
CA LEU A 56 9.53 -6.36 -14.19
C LEU A 56 9.90 -4.88 -13.92
N GLY A 57 10.76 -4.66 -12.92
CA GLY A 57 11.32 -3.33 -12.66
C GLY A 57 10.37 -2.36 -11.95
N ARG A 58 9.24 -2.85 -11.43
CA ARG A 58 8.30 -2.13 -10.57
C ARG A 58 8.18 -2.83 -9.23
N ALA A 59 8.03 -2.07 -8.16
CA ALA A 59 7.53 -2.63 -6.91
C ALA A 59 6.07 -3.06 -7.10
N ALA A 60 5.66 -4.12 -6.41
CA ALA A 60 4.28 -4.61 -6.46
C ALA A 60 3.34 -3.71 -5.63
N SER A 61 2.03 -3.87 -5.82
CA SER A 61 0.99 -2.95 -5.31
C SER A 61 1.18 -2.54 -3.86
N SER A 62 1.39 -1.26 -3.64
CA SER A 62 1.45 -0.66 -2.31
C SER A 62 1.30 0.87 -2.41
N TYR A 63 0.56 1.45 -1.48
CA TYR A 63 0.26 2.88 -1.49
C TYR A 63 0.33 3.46 -0.08
N LEU A 64 0.85 4.67 0.03
CA LEU A 64 0.94 5.41 1.28
C LEU A 64 0.06 6.66 1.21
N LEU A 65 -0.90 6.79 2.12
CA LEU A 65 -1.70 7.99 2.27
C LEU A 65 -1.12 8.87 3.38
N LEU A 66 -0.93 10.13 3.03
CA LEU A 66 -0.54 11.17 3.97
C LEU A 66 -1.79 12.00 4.31
N LEU A 67 -1.98 12.23 5.60
CA LEU A 67 -3.00 13.13 6.13
C LEU A 67 -2.29 14.35 6.72
N ASP A 68 -2.57 15.54 6.19
CA ASP A 68 -1.87 16.79 6.54
C ASP A 68 -0.33 16.68 6.42
N GLY A 69 0.15 15.93 5.40
CA GLY A 69 1.57 15.72 5.12
C GLY A 69 2.24 14.59 5.93
N GLU A 70 1.52 13.95 6.86
CA GLU A 70 2.03 12.87 7.71
C GLU A 70 1.58 11.49 7.21
N PRO A 71 2.48 10.50 7.04
CA PRO A 71 2.11 9.12 6.72
C PRO A 71 1.18 8.53 7.78
N ARG A 72 0.01 8.06 7.36
CA ARG A 72 -1.00 7.52 8.28
C ARG A 72 -1.54 6.17 7.88
N ILE A 73 -1.71 5.93 6.59
CA ILE A 73 -2.41 4.74 6.09
C ILE A 73 -1.56 4.08 5.01
N LEU A 74 -1.27 2.80 5.19
CA LEU A 74 -0.70 1.93 4.16
C LEU A 74 -1.83 1.12 3.53
N VAL A 75 -1.92 1.13 2.21
CA VAL A 75 -2.81 0.25 1.45
C VAL A 75 -1.96 -0.73 0.68
N ASP A 76 -2.08 -1.99 1.00
CA ASP A 76 -1.25 -3.09 0.55
C ASP A 76 0.26 -2.93 0.85
N ALA A 77 0.98 -4.02 0.82
CA ALA A 77 2.39 -4.14 1.17
C ALA A 77 3.10 -5.12 0.23
N GLY A 78 3.03 -4.85 -1.07
CA GLY A 78 3.67 -5.68 -2.08
C GLY A 78 5.20 -5.59 -2.08
N PRO A 79 5.92 -6.60 -2.60
CA PRO A 79 7.37 -6.63 -2.69
C PRO A 79 7.97 -5.39 -3.38
N GLY A 80 9.01 -4.83 -2.78
CA GLY A 80 9.68 -3.59 -3.21
C GLY A 80 9.20 -2.34 -2.47
N SER A 81 8.04 -2.37 -1.82
CA SER A 81 7.48 -1.22 -1.10
C SER A 81 8.36 -0.76 0.08
N PHE A 82 9.07 -1.67 0.75
CA PHE A 82 10.01 -1.33 1.82
C PHE A 82 11.12 -0.39 1.33
N ALA A 83 11.73 -0.68 0.19
CA ALA A 83 12.75 0.19 -0.39
C ALA A 83 12.16 1.56 -0.78
N ARG A 84 10.96 1.57 -1.38
CA ARG A 84 10.29 2.78 -1.83
C ARG A 84 9.85 3.69 -0.68
N ILE A 85 9.41 3.13 0.44
CA ILE A 85 9.09 3.95 1.62
C ILE A 85 10.36 4.60 2.20
N GLY A 86 11.50 3.92 2.12
CA GLY A 86 12.80 4.50 2.48
C GLY A 86 13.20 5.66 1.56
N GLU A 87 12.98 5.53 0.27
CA GLU A 87 13.26 6.59 -0.73
C GLU A 87 12.36 7.83 -0.55
N ALA A 88 11.16 7.67 -0.01
CA ALA A 88 10.26 8.78 0.28
C ALA A 88 10.76 9.69 1.40
N HIS A 89 11.72 9.26 2.22
CA HIS A 89 12.32 10.00 3.34
C HIS A 89 11.30 10.62 4.31
N LEU A 90 10.18 9.95 4.53
CA LEU A 90 9.10 10.44 5.39
C LEU A 90 9.23 9.87 6.80
N PRO A 91 8.80 10.63 7.84
CA PRO A 91 8.70 10.10 9.18
C PRO A 91 7.59 9.05 9.25
N LEU A 92 7.89 7.87 9.81
CA LEU A 92 6.90 6.79 9.92
C LEU A 92 6.15 6.77 11.26
N ASP A 93 6.39 7.73 12.15
CA ASP A 93 5.83 7.74 13.52
C ASP A 93 4.31 7.71 13.59
N GLY A 94 3.65 8.18 12.56
CA GLY A 94 2.19 8.22 12.45
C GLY A 94 1.57 7.07 11.64
N LEU A 95 2.36 6.18 11.06
CA LEU A 95 1.87 5.08 10.22
C LEU A 95 1.32 3.95 11.07
N ASP A 96 0.03 3.99 11.34
CA ASP A 96 -0.64 3.10 12.28
C ASP A 96 -1.79 2.29 11.66
N VAL A 97 -2.27 2.65 10.45
CA VAL A 97 -3.38 1.97 9.76
C VAL A 97 -2.86 1.19 8.56
N VAL A 98 -3.26 -0.08 8.45
CA VAL A 98 -2.95 -0.95 7.30
C VAL A 98 -4.26 -1.49 6.72
N LEU A 99 -4.46 -1.27 5.42
CA LEU A 99 -5.59 -1.77 4.65
C LEU A 99 -5.05 -2.80 3.65
N LEU A 100 -5.41 -4.07 3.81
CA LEU A 100 -5.05 -5.13 2.88
C LEU A 100 -6.25 -5.42 1.98
N THR A 101 -6.10 -5.21 0.68
CA THR A 101 -7.16 -5.49 -0.29
C THR A 101 -7.40 -6.98 -0.39
N HIS A 102 -6.34 -7.77 -0.46
CA HIS A 102 -6.35 -9.22 -0.40
C HIS A 102 -4.96 -9.76 -0.01
N LEU A 103 -4.80 -11.07 0.12
CA LEU A 103 -3.59 -11.66 0.68
C LEU A 103 -2.73 -12.39 -0.37
N HIS A 104 -2.78 -11.99 -1.65
CA HIS A 104 -1.80 -12.45 -2.61
C HIS A 104 -0.39 -11.90 -2.27
N VAL A 105 0.63 -12.62 -2.69
CA VAL A 105 2.03 -12.31 -2.37
C VAL A 105 2.42 -10.89 -2.81
N ASP A 106 1.95 -10.48 -3.97
CA ASP A 106 2.24 -9.16 -4.56
C ASP A 106 1.46 -8.00 -3.91
N HIS A 107 0.58 -8.30 -2.94
CA HIS A 107 -0.12 -7.29 -2.13
C HIS A 107 0.25 -7.32 -0.64
N ALA A 108 0.88 -8.39 -0.13
CA ALA A 108 1.01 -8.54 1.31
C ALA A 108 2.40 -8.99 1.80
N ALA A 109 3.30 -9.47 0.91
CA ALA A 109 4.52 -10.17 1.35
C ALA A 109 5.56 -9.28 2.03
N GLU A 110 5.55 -7.96 1.81
CA GLU A 110 6.54 -7.07 2.42
C GLU A 110 6.08 -6.40 3.73
N LEU A 111 4.86 -6.72 4.19
CA LEU A 111 4.33 -6.19 5.44
C LEU A 111 5.29 -6.32 6.64
N PRO A 112 6.01 -7.45 6.85
CA PRO A 112 6.97 -7.57 7.95
C PRO A 112 8.10 -6.54 7.89
N GLY A 113 8.60 -6.22 6.70
CA GLY A 113 9.62 -5.20 6.50
C GLY A 113 9.11 -3.81 6.87
N LEU A 114 7.89 -3.47 6.48
CA LEU A 114 7.26 -2.17 6.76
C LEU A 114 6.93 -2.01 8.25
N VAL A 115 6.43 -3.07 8.90
CA VAL A 115 6.24 -3.11 10.35
C VAL A 115 7.56 -2.89 11.08
N LYS A 116 8.65 -3.53 10.63
CA LYS A 116 9.98 -3.32 11.20
C LYS A 116 10.48 -1.89 11.01
N ALA A 117 10.31 -1.31 9.82
CA ALA A 117 10.71 0.09 9.55
C ALA A 117 10.00 1.05 10.50
N ARG A 118 8.69 0.88 10.70
CA ARG A 118 7.89 1.65 11.66
C ARG A 118 8.37 1.45 13.11
N ALA A 119 8.71 0.22 13.49
CA ALA A 119 9.20 -0.10 14.84
C ALA A 119 10.60 0.46 15.13
N VAL A 120 11.49 0.49 14.14
CA VAL A 120 12.85 1.06 14.29
C VAL A 120 12.78 2.55 14.56
N ALA A 121 11.87 3.27 13.91
CA ALA A 121 11.65 4.69 14.12
C ALA A 121 10.91 5.02 15.45
N ALA A 122 10.30 4.01 16.10
CA ALA A 122 9.42 4.25 17.24
C ALA A 122 10.18 4.56 18.53
N SER A 123 9.79 5.64 19.20
CA SER A 123 10.19 5.99 20.57
C SER A 123 9.17 5.60 21.65
N ARG A 124 8.02 5.06 21.25
CA ARG A 124 6.89 4.67 22.10
C ARG A 124 6.20 3.41 21.54
N PRO A 125 5.35 2.70 22.31
CA PRO A 125 4.60 1.56 21.82
C PRO A 125 3.87 1.86 20.52
N VAL A 126 3.89 0.89 19.59
CA VAL A 126 3.25 0.98 18.27
C VAL A 126 1.98 0.15 18.27
N HIS A 127 0.88 0.75 17.83
CA HIS A 127 -0.41 0.10 17.73
C HIS A 127 -0.88 0.16 16.28
N PHE A 128 -0.92 -1.00 15.62
CA PHE A 128 -1.45 -1.08 14.27
C PHE A 128 -2.93 -1.44 14.28
N GLU A 129 -3.75 -0.68 13.56
CA GLU A 129 -5.10 -1.07 13.14
C GLU A 129 -4.98 -1.71 11.75
N VAL A 130 -5.25 -3.00 11.65
CA VAL A 130 -5.14 -3.76 10.40
C VAL A 130 -6.51 -4.22 9.95
N PHE A 131 -6.88 -3.88 8.72
CA PHE A 131 -8.12 -4.30 8.08
C PHE A 131 -7.78 -5.13 6.85
N GLY A 132 -8.52 -6.20 6.63
CA GLY A 132 -8.36 -7.02 5.45
C GLY A 132 -9.38 -8.15 5.39
N PRO A 133 -9.34 -9.02 4.37
CA PRO A 133 -10.37 -10.01 4.16
C PRO A 133 -10.42 -11.07 5.26
N ALA A 134 -11.63 -11.50 5.60
CA ALA A 134 -11.87 -12.76 6.29
C ALA A 134 -11.43 -13.92 5.39
N GLY A 135 -10.93 -14.98 6.03
CA GLY A 135 -10.52 -16.17 5.30
C GLY A 135 -11.68 -16.85 4.59
N GLN A 136 -11.38 -17.50 3.50
CA GLN A 136 -12.34 -18.29 2.74
C GLN A 136 -11.84 -19.73 2.63
N ARG A 137 -12.78 -20.67 2.83
CA ARG A 137 -12.56 -22.06 2.46
C ARG A 137 -13.00 -22.23 1.01
N PRO A 138 -12.10 -22.49 0.09
CA PRO A 138 -12.47 -22.75 -1.29
C PRO A 138 -13.18 -24.10 -1.44
N ALA A 139 -13.63 -24.38 -2.66
CA ALA A 139 -14.19 -25.69 -3.02
C ALA A 139 -13.26 -26.85 -2.64
N PRO A 140 -13.77 -28.07 -2.42
CA PRO A 140 -12.93 -29.22 -2.11
C PRO A 140 -11.78 -29.38 -3.10
N GLY A 141 -10.54 -29.39 -2.59
CA GLY A 141 -9.32 -29.55 -3.41
C GLY A 141 -8.57 -28.26 -3.75
N SER A 142 -9.12 -27.09 -3.44
CA SER A 142 -8.41 -25.80 -3.60
C SER A 142 -7.68 -25.38 -2.31
N ALA A 143 -6.68 -24.50 -2.42
CA ALA A 143 -5.99 -23.94 -1.27
C ALA A 143 -6.92 -23.03 -0.44
N ALA A 144 -6.84 -23.08 0.88
CA ALA A 144 -7.57 -22.17 1.75
C ALA A 144 -6.84 -20.83 1.85
N PHE A 145 -7.58 -19.74 1.77
CA PHE A 145 -7.06 -18.42 2.08
C PHE A 145 -7.22 -18.15 3.59
N PRO A 146 -6.15 -17.79 4.32
CA PRO A 146 -6.27 -17.41 5.72
C PRO A 146 -7.07 -16.11 5.85
N SER A 147 -7.64 -15.88 7.04
CA SER A 147 -8.10 -14.53 7.39
C SER A 147 -6.91 -13.62 7.65
N THR A 148 -7.12 -12.31 7.58
CA THR A 148 -6.09 -11.31 7.90
C THR A 148 -5.58 -11.49 9.33
N SER A 149 -6.46 -11.77 10.30
CA SER A 149 -6.04 -12.06 11.68
C SER A 149 -5.12 -13.28 11.75
N ARG A 150 -5.41 -14.36 11.01
CA ARG A 150 -4.55 -15.53 10.94
C ARG A 150 -3.23 -15.24 10.21
N PHE A 151 -3.25 -14.44 9.16
CA PHE A 151 -2.05 -14.00 8.45
C PHE A 151 -1.11 -13.19 9.35
N ILE A 152 -1.63 -12.24 10.11
CA ILE A 152 -0.87 -11.46 11.10
C ILE A 152 -0.31 -12.38 12.21
N ASP A 153 -1.10 -13.33 12.72
CA ASP A 153 -0.66 -14.28 13.74
C ASP A 153 0.48 -15.20 13.23
N LEU A 154 0.41 -15.66 11.99
CA LEU A 154 1.46 -16.47 11.37
C LEU A 154 2.78 -15.70 11.21
N MET A 155 2.74 -14.38 11.06
CA MET A 155 3.92 -13.55 10.96
C MET A 155 4.44 -13.07 12.31
N PHE A 156 3.58 -12.56 13.19
CA PHE A 156 3.95 -11.80 14.39
C PHE A 156 3.43 -12.41 15.69
N GLY A 157 2.60 -13.45 15.63
CA GLY A 157 2.11 -14.16 16.80
C GLY A 157 3.25 -14.85 17.58
N PRO A 158 2.97 -15.46 18.73
CA PRO A 158 4.00 -16.07 19.57
C PRO A 158 4.86 -17.13 18.87
N GLU A 159 4.28 -17.83 17.89
CA GLU A 159 4.98 -18.82 17.06
C GLU A 159 5.17 -18.34 15.62
N GLY A 160 4.94 -17.05 15.36
CA GLY A 160 5.07 -16.45 14.04
C GLY A 160 6.52 -16.30 13.58
N ALA A 161 6.72 -16.26 12.27
CA ALA A 161 8.04 -16.17 11.66
C ALA A 161 8.85 -14.95 12.14
N PHE A 162 8.20 -13.87 12.54
CA PHE A 162 8.78 -12.60 12.99
C PHE A 162 8.33 -12.21 14.40
N ALA A 163 8.06 -13.19 15.25
CA ALA A 163 7.60 -12.99 16.64
C ALA A 163 8.50 -12.04 17.44
N TYR A 164 9.81 -12.00 17.14
CA TYR A 164 10.78 -11.12 17.79
C TYR A 164 10.47 -9.62 17.63
N LEU A 165 9.72 -9.22 16.59
CA LEU A 165 9.38 -7.83 16.36
C LEU A 165 8.43 -7.26 17.43
N LYS A 166 7.69 -8.12 18.13
CA LYS A 166 6.81 -7.70 19.21
C LYS A 166 7.49 -6.88 20.30
N ASP A 167 8.77 -7.22 20.58
CA ASP A 167 9.55 -6.60 21.64
C ASP A 167 10.89 -6.00 21.11
N PHE A 168 10.97 -5.68 19.83
CA PHE A 168 12.24 -5.33 19.17
C PHE A 168 12.81 -3.98 19.64
N SER A 169 12.14 -2.87 19.46
CA SER A 169 12.58 -1.52 19.89
C SER A 169 11.54 -0.83 20.75
N ALA A 170 10.29 -1.10 20.48
CA ALA A 170 9.12 -0.71 21.24
C ALA A 170 8.09 -1.83 21.14
N PRO A 171 7.23 -2.04 22.14
CA PRO A 171 6.13 -3.00 22.04
C PRO A 171 5.25 -2.72 20.84
N ILE A 172 4.99 -3.76 20.04
CA ILE A 172 4.08 -3.68 18.88
C ILE A 172 2.82 -4.49 19.18
N THR A 173 1.67 -3.89 18.92
CA THR A 173 0.37 -4.58 19.03
C THR A 173 -0.41 -4.41 17.74
N PHE A 174 -1.21 -5.42 17.39
CA PHE A 174 -2.08 -5.42 16.23
C PHE A 174 -3.52 -5.56 16.67
N HIS A 175 -4.36 -4.62 16.25
CA HIS A 175 -5.81 -4.75 16.30
C HIS A 175 -6.30 -5.10 14.91
N VAL A 176 -6.65 -6.37 14.67
CA VAL A 176 -7.00 -6.87 13.35
C VAL A 176 -8.49 -7.04 13.21
N THR A 177 -9.05 -6.52 12.12
CA THR A 177 -10.46 -6.68 11.77
C THR A 177 -10.57 -7.47 10.45
N ASP A 178 -11.09 -8.68 10.54
CA ASP A 178 -11.43 -9.49 9.37
C ASP A 178 -12.75 -9.00 8.76
N LEU A 179 -12.70 -8.64 7.47
CA LEU A 179 -13.82 -8.11 6.71
C LEU A 179 -14.42 -9.19 5.80
N SER A 180 -15.74 -9.27 5.76
CA SER A 180 -16.41 -10.22 4.88
C SER A 180 -16.17 -9.86 3.40
N PRO A 181 -15.64 -10.79 2.58
CA PRO A 181 -15.54 -10.58 1.15
C PRO A 181 -16.88 -10.83 0.41
N ALA A 182 -17.92 -11.24 1.13
CA ALA A 182 -19.22 -11.52 0.53
C ALA A 182 -19.81 -10.26 -0.12
N PRO A 183 -20.46 -10.40 -1.28
CA PRO A 183 -21.11 -9.28 -1.95
C PRO A 183 -22.07 -8.54 -1.02
N ALA A 184 -21.92 -7.23 -0.95
CA ALA A 184 -22.78 -6.34 -0.18
C ALA A 184 -23.23 -5.16 -1.05
N ARG A 185 -24.34 -4.52 -0.68
CA ARG A 185 -24.86 -3.33 -1.38
C ARG A 185 -24.46 -2.02 -0.70
N THR A 186 -24.05 -2.11 0.56
CA THR A 186 -23.72 -0.93 1.38
C THR A 186 -22.35 -1.09 1.97
N PRO A 187 -21.45 -0.12 1.76
CA PRO A 187 -20.14 -0.12 2.39
C PRO A 187 -20.26 -0.08 3.92
N ARG A 188 -19.34 -0.76 4.60
CA ARG A 188 -19.18 -0.71 6.06
C ARG A 188 -18.20 0.41 6.40
N THR A 189 -18.56 1.31 7.31
CA THR A 189 -17.63 2.25 7.92
C THR A 189 -16.74 1.51 8.93
N LEU A 190 -15.43 1.64 8.77
CA LEU A 190 -14.41 1.02 9.62
C LEU A 190 -13.87 2.02 10.63
N VAL A 191 -13.56 3.22 10.16
CA VAL A 191 -13.06 4.34 10.95
C VAL A 191 -13.95 5.56 10.66
N ASP A 192 -14.39 6.23 11.69
CA ASP A 192 -15.12 7.50 11.61
C ASP A 192 -14.70 8.35 12.81
N ARG A 193 -13.64 9.13 12.64
CA ARG A 193 -13.07 9.95 13.71
C ARG A 193 -12.52 11.25 13.13
N GLU A 194 -12.86 12.38 13.77
CA GLU A 194 -12.50 13.72 13.32
C GLU A 194 -12.92 13.96 11.86
N ALA A 195 -11.93 14.19 10.98
CA ALA A 195 -12.15 14.41 9.56
C ALA A 195 -11.86 13.18 8.70
N LEU A 196 -11.44 12.04 9.32
CA LEU A 196 -11.09 10.79 8.63
C LEU A 196 -12.25 9.81 8.67
N ARG A 197 -12.67 9.35 7.49
CA ARG A 197 -13.56 8.20 7.34
C ARG A 197 -12.90 7.16 6.44
N ILE A 198 -12.88 5.90 6.90
CA ILE A 198 -12.47 4.76 6.09
C ILE A 198 -13.68 3.85 5.95
N SER A 199 -14.01 3.48 4.73
CA SER A 199 -15.10 2.58 4.39
C SER A 199 -14.59 1.41 3.56
N ALA A 200 -15.26 0.27 3.66
CA ALA A 200 -14.90 -0.95 2.92
C ALA A 200 -16.15 -1.71 2.47
N ILE A 201 -15.97 -2.49 1.40
CA ILE A 201 -16.99 -3.40 0.88
C ILE A 201 -16.28 -4.64 0.29
N GLY A 202 -16.94 -5.80 0.32
CA GLY A 202 -16.40 -7.00 -0.32
C GLY A 202 -16.27 -6.82 -1.84
N GLY A 203 -15.10 -7.18 -2.37
CA GLY A 203 -14.80 -7.26 -3.79
C GLY A 203 -14.99 -8.68 -4.33
N HIS A 204 -14.56 -8.92 -5.58
CA HIS A 204 -14.53 -10.25 -6.19
C HIS A 204 -13.28 -10.40 -7.05
N HIS A 205 -12.44 -11.38 -6.73
CA HIS A 205 -11.18 -11.67 -7.42
C HIS A 205 -10.99 -13.18 -7.54
N GLY A 206 -11.78 -13.81 -8.42
CA GLY A 206 -11.81 -15.25 -8.52
C GLY A 206 -12.10 -15.93 -7.17
N ASP A 207 -11.21 -16.82 -6.74
CA ASP A 207 -11.32 -17.53 -5.45
C ASP A 207 -10.67 -16.76 -4.28
N ALA A 208 -9.94 -15.69 -4.54
CA ALA A 208 -9.28 -14.90 -3.50
C ALA A 208 -10.25 -13.93 -2.81
N PRO A 209 -10.38 -13.99 -1.47
CA PRO A 209 -11.15 -12.99 -0.73
C PRO A 209 -10.59 -11.58 -0.93
N ALA A 210 -11.40 -10.66 -1.45
CA ALA A 210 -10.99 -9.31 -1.79
C ALA A 210 -11.87 -8.25 -1.12
N ILE A 211 -11.27 -7.10 -0.79
CA ILE A 211 -11.91 -5.95 -0.16
C ILE A 211 -11.56 -4.70 -0.95
N ILE A 212 -12.56 -3.88 -1.21
CA ILE A 212 -12.47 -2.56 -1.82
C ILE A 212 -12.50 -1.52 -0.70
N TYR A 213 -11.64 -0.51 -0.75
CA TYR A 213 -11.56 0.54 0.26
C TYR A 213 -11.84 1.93 -0.31
N ARG A 214 -12.37 2.80 0.55
CA ARG A 214 -12.45 4.24 0.33
C ARG A 214 -11.97 4.97 1.57
N VAL A 215 -11.14 5.99 1.36
CA VAL A 215 -10.65 6.89 2.39
C VAL A 215 -11.11 8.30 2.06
N ASP A 216 -11.84 8.93 2.96
CA ASP A 216 -12.28 10.33 2.89
C ASP A 216 -11.57 11.12 3.99
N TYR A 217 -10.99 12.26 3.64
CA TYR A 217 -10.33 13.16 4.58
C TYR A 217 -10.48 14.62 4.17
N ARG A 218 -11.11 15.44 5.03
CA ARG A 218 -11.29 16.89 4.82
C ARG A 218 -11.82 17.27 3.43
N GLY A 219 -12.79 16.53 2.93
CA GLY A 219 -13.41 16.79 1.64
C GLY A 219 -12.68 16.21 0.42
N HIS A 220 -11.55 15.55 0.62
CA HIS A 220 -10.85 14.79 -0.40
C HIS A 220 -11.07 13.28 -0.21
N SER A 221 -11.02 12.52 -1.30
CA SER A 221 -11.30 11.08 -1.25
C SER A 221 -10.51 10.28 -2.26
N VAL A 222 -10.06 9.08 -1.83
CA VAL A 222 -9.42 8.08 -2.68
C VAL A 222 -10.12 6.73 -2.48
N ALA A 223 -10.44 6.04 -3.57
CA ALA A 223 -10.89 4.67 -3.53
C ALA A 223 -9.84 3.74 -4.17
N PHE A 224 -9.72 2.52 -3.64
CA PHE A 224 -8.83 1.48 -4.12
C PHE A 224 -9.65 0.26 -4.49
N SER A 225 -9.60 -0.12 -5.77
CA SER A 225 -10.33 -1.31 -6.23
C SER A 225 -9.73 -2.60 -5.66
N GLY A 226 -8.41 -2.63 -5.43
CA GLY A 226 -7.67 -3.87 -5.39
C GLY A 226 -7.89 -4.66 -6.68
N ASP A 227 -7.45 -5.91 -6.70
CA ASP A 227 -7.73 -6.79 -7.81
C ASP A 227 -9.20 -7.20 -7.79
N ILE A 228 -9.93 -6.84 -8.85
CA ILE A 228 -11.34 -7.22 -9.04
C ILE A 228 -11.63 -7.59 -10.49
N ASP A 229 -12.49 -8.57 -10.67
CA ASP A 229 -13.09 -8.93 -11.94
C ASP A 229 -14.44 -8.21 -12.17
N ALA A 230 -15.15 -8.59 -13.23
CA ALA A 230 -16.44 -8.02 -13.57
C ALA A 230 -17.51 -8.17 -12.47
N HIS A 231 -17.43 -9.21 -11.62
CA HIS A 231 -18.37 -9.42 -10.51
C HIS A 231 -18.12 -8.47 -9.34
N GLY A 232 -16.90 -7.91 -9.22
CA GLY A 232 -16.54 -6.91 -8.22
C GLY A 232 -17.01 -5.48 -8.58
N LEU A 233 -17.29 -5.18 -9.85
CA LEU A 233 -17.67 -3.84 -10.31
C LEU A 233 -18.91 -3.25 -9.61
N PRO A 234 -20.01 -4.00 -9.36
CA PRO A 234 -21.16 -3.45 -8.64
C PRO A 234 -20.85 -3.03 -7.21
N ALA A 235 -19.92 -3.75 -6.52
CA ALA A 235 -19.46 -3.37 -5.20
C ALA A 235 -18.61 -2.08 -5.26
N LEU A 236 -17.68 -2.00 -6.21
CA LEU A 236 -16.89 -0.79 -6.44
C LEU A 236 -17.78 0.42 -6.74
N GLN A 237 -18.80 0.26 -7.58
CA GLN A 237 -19.77 1.32 -7.87
C GLN A 237 -20.47 1.85 -6.60
N SER A 238 -20.74 0.97 -5.63
CA SER A 238 -21.41 1.35 -4.38
C SER A 238 -20.52 2.24 -3.47
N ILE A 239 -19.21 2.22 -3.64
CA ILE A 239 -18.26 2.91 -2.75
C ILE A 239 -17.47 4.03 -3.47
N ALA A 240 -17.29 3.96 -4.79
CA ALA A 240 -16.44 4.89 -5.55
C ALA A 240 -17.17 6.16 -6.03
N ARG A 241 -18.48 6.26 -5.86
CA ARG A 241 -19.25 7.41 -6.37
C ARG A 241 -18.71 8.75 -5.87
N GLY A 242 -18.42 9.66 -6.83
CA GLY A 242 -17.96 11.02 -6.56
C GLY A 242 -16.57 11.08 -5.88
N VAL A 243 -15.76 10.00 -5.93
CA VAL A 243 -14.42 10.01 -5.36
C VAL A 243 -13.50 10.90 -6.20
N ASN A 244 -12.61 11.67 -5.53
CA ASN A 244 -11.66 12.52 -6.24
C ASN A 244 -10.66 11.72 -7.05
N LEU A 245 -10.20 10.56 -6.53
CA LEU A 245 -9.28 9.67 -7.22
C LEU A 245 -9.70 8.21 -7.02
N LEU A 246 -9.84 7.47 -8.12
CA LEU A 246 -9.97 6.02 -8.12
C LEU A 246 -8.63 5.39 -8.54
N VAL A 247 -8.01 4.63 -7.66
CA VAL A 247 -6.88 3.74 -7.97
C VAL A 247 -7.47 2.42 -8.41
N PHE A 248 -7.22 2.03 -9.66
CA PHE A 248 -7.77 0.81 -10.24
C PHE A 248 -6.67 -0.10 -10.78
N ASP A 249 -6.73 -1.39 -10.46
CA ASP A 249 -5.75 -2.38 -10.89
C ASP A 249 -5.99 -2.80 -12.34
N ALA A 250 -5.04 -2.44 -13.22
CA ALA A 250 -5.14 -2.56 -14.67
C ALA A 250 -4.19 -3.63 -15.22
N VAL A 251 -4.69 -4.87 -15.34
CA VAL A 251 -3.89 -6.05 -15.70
C VAL A 251 -4.16 -6.55 -17.11
N VAL A 252 -5.40 -6.42 -17.60
CA VAL A 252 -5.84 -6.98 -18.87
C VAL A 252 -6.16 -5.90 -19.91
N LEU A 253 -6.06 -6.26 -21.17
CA LEU A 253 -6.57 -5.47 -22.29
C LEU A 253 -8.06 -5.79 -22.51
N ASP A 254 -8.73 -5.04 -23.37
CA ASP A 254 -10.10 -5.44 -23.78
C ASP A 254 -10.07 -6.79 -24.53
N PRO A 255 -11.11 -7.63 -24.36
CA PRO A 255 -11.19 -8.89 -25.08
C PRO A 255 -11.14 -8.73 -26.61
N PRO A 256 -10.40 -9.58 -27.33
CA PRO A 256 -9.66 -10.77 -26.88
C PRO A 256 -8.17 -10.51 -26.56
N GLY A 257 -7.79 -9.31 -26.12
CA GLY A 257 -6.41 -8.83 -26.00
C GLY A 257 -5.59 -9.47 -24.86
N SER A 258 -6.20 -10.28 -23.99
CA SER A 258 -5.53 -10.99 -22.90
C SER A 258 -6.05 -12.45 -22.82
N PRO A 259 -5.30 -13.37 -22.16
CA PRO A 259 -5.78 -14.73 -21.90
C PRO A 259 -7.11 -14.75 -21.12
N ASP A 260 -8.04 -15.62 -21.50
CA ASP A 260 -9.39 -15.72 -20.93
C ASP A 260 -9.39 -15.87 -19.40
N VAL A 261 -8.46 -16.65 -18.85
CA VAL A 261 -8.34 -16.86 -17.41
C VAL A 261 -8.11 -15.56 -16.64
N LEU A 262 -7.46 -14.55 -17.23
CA LEU A 262 -7.21 -13.28 -16.56
C LEU A 262 -8.47 -12.42 -16.43
N TYR A 263 -9.48 -12.62 -17.27
CA TYR A 263 -10.77 -11.90 -17.14
C TYR A 263 -11.64 -12.44 -16.00
N SER A 264 -11.34 -13.64 -15.48
CA SER A 264 -11.95 -14.13 -14.23
C SER A 264 -11.33 -13.55 -12.96
N LEU A 265 -10.25 -12.74 -13.12
CA LEU A 265 -9.50 -12.14 -12.04
C LEU A 265 -9.49 -10.60 -12.12
N HIS A 266 -9.59 -10.04 -13.33
CA HIS A 266 -9.38 -8.60 -13.57
C HIS A 266 -10.40 -8.03 -14.56
N SER A 267 -10.66 -6.74 -14.43
CA SER A 267 -11.62 -6.01 -15.27
C SER A 267 -10.94 -5.34 -16.47
N PRO A 268 -11.55 -5.38 -17.68
CA PRO A 268 -10.99 -4.77 -18.89
C PRO A 268 -11.17 -3.25 -18.91
N PRO A 269 -10.30 -2.51 -19.65
CA PRO A 269 -10.29 -1.05 -19.71
C PRO A 269 -11.65 -0.40 -20.04
N ARG A 270 -12.42 -0.97 -20.96
CA ARG A 270 -13.75 -0.47 -21.32
C ARG A 270 -14.70 -0.48 -20.11
N ALA A 271 -14.67 -1.55 -19.31
CA ALA A 271 -15.51 -1.65 -18.11
C ALA A 271 -15.07 -0.66 -17.02
N ILE A 272 -13.75 -0.45 -16.88
CA ILE A 272 -13.17 0.56 -15.97
C ILE A 272 -13.68 1.96 -16.37
N GLY A 273 -13.60 2.32 -17.65
CA GLY A 273 -14.07 3.59 -18.15
C GLY A 273 -15.58 3.79 -17.96
N ALA A 274 -16.37 2.76 -18.21
CA ALA A 274 -17.82 2.82 -18.01
C ALA A 274 -18.21 3.06 -16.54
N LEU A 275 -17.52 2.37 -15.61
CA LEU A 275 -17.72 2.56 -14.17
C LEU A 275 -17.28 3.97 -13.73
N ALA A 276 -16.11 4.42 -14.14
CA ALA A 276 -15.57 5.74 -13.75
C ALA A 276 -16.51 6.89 -14.22
N ALA A 277 -17.11 6.75 -15.39
CA ALA A 277 -18.10 7.70 -15.90
C ALA A 277 -19.42 7.65 -15.11
N ALA A 278 -19.95 6.45 -14.85
CA ALA A 278 -21.22 6.27 -14.14
C ALA A 278 -21.15 6.75 -12.68
N ASP A 279 -19.98 6.69 -12.07
CA ASP A 279 -19.73 7.07 -10.67
C ASP A 279 -19.18 8.49 -10.51
N GLU A 280 -19.08 9.26 -11.60
CA GLU A 280 -18.59 10.65 -11.56
C GLU A 280 -17.21 10.76 -10.87
N VAL A 281 -16.30 9.81 -11.16
CA VAL A 281 -14.95 9.78 -10.61
C VAL A 281 -14.17 11.01 -11.08
N GLY A 282 -13.50 11.72 -10.18
CA GLY A 282 -12.73 12.93 -10.50
C GLY A 282 -11.47 12.65 -11.33
N GLY A 283 -10.73 11.60 -10.97
CA GLY A 283 -9.53 11.12 -11.67
C GLY A 283 -9.36 9.61 -11.54
N LEU A 284 -8.76 8.99 -12.54
CA LEU A 284 -8.47 7.56 -12.60
C LEU A 284 -6.96 7.33 -12.64
N LEU A 285 -6.44 6.59 -11.68
CA LEU A 285 -5.06 6.11 -11.64
C LEU A 285 -5.05 4.60 -11.92
N LEU A 286 -4.52 4.21 -13.08
CA LEU A 286 -4.32 2.82 -13.42
C LEU A 286 -3.02 2.32 -12.79
N SER A 287 -3.11 1.32 -11.93
CA SER A 287 -2.00 0.73 -11.19
C SER A 287 -1.98 -0.79 -11.36
N HIS A 288 -1.12 -1.51 -10.63
CA HIS A 288 -0.94 -2.96 -10.79
C HIS A 288 -0.64 -3.34 -12.26
N LEU A 289 0.21 -2.54 -12.92
CA LEU A 289 0.37 -2.57 -14.37
C LEU A 289 1.04 -3.85 -14.84
N SER A 290 0.33 -4.62 -15.67
CA SER A 290 0.92 -5.75 -16.39
C SER A 290 1.79 -5.28 -17.57
N PRO A 291 2.73 -6.11 -18.06
CA PRO A 291 3.48 -5.80 -19.28
C PRO A 291 2.60 -5.55 -20.50
N ALA A 292 1.47 -6.24 -20.60
CA ALA A 292 0.52 -6.09 -21.70
C ALA A 292 -0.12 -4.69 -21.68
N VAL A 293 -0.59 -4.24 -20.52
CA VAL A 293 -1.15 -2.89 -20.34
C VAL A 293 -0.09 -1.83 -20.52
N GLU A 294 1.12 -2.04 -19.96
CA GLU A 294 2.24 -1.13 -20.12
C GLU A 294 2.62 -0.91 -21.59
N GLY A 295 2.68 -1.99 -22.39
CA GLY A 295 2.97 -1.95 -23.82
C GLY A 295 1.84 -1.37 -24.69
N ALA A 296 0.61 -1.26 -24.14
CA ALA A 296 -0.58 -0.86 -24.89
C ALA A 296 -1.26 0.39 -24.31
N ARG A 297 -0.56 1.26 -23.57
CA ARG A 297 -1.13 2.43 -22.87
C ARG A 297 -2.06 3.28 -23.76
N THR A 298 -1.69 3.52 -25.02
CA THR A 298 -2.52 4.29 -25.96
C THR A 298 -3.86 3.59 -26.22
N ALA A 299 -3.86 2.27 -26.43
CA ALA A 299 -5.08 1.51 -26.67
C ALA A 299 -5.95 1.45 -25.40
N VAL A 300 -5.34 1.25 -24.24
CA VAL A 300 -6.01 1.26 -22.94
C VAL A 300 -6.68 2.63 -22.68
N THR A 301 -5.94 3.72 -22.89
CA THR A 301 -6.50 5.08 -22.74
C THR A 301 -7.64 5.33 -23.71
N ALA A 302 -7.53 4.92 -24.98
CA ALA A 302 -8.57 5.07 -25.98
C ALA A 302 -9.83 4.26 -25.62
N SER A 303 -9.66 3.05 -25.07
CA SER A 303 -10.77 2.23 -24.61
C SER A 303 -11.52 2.88 -23.44
N ILE A 304 -10.82 3.36 -22.43
CA ILE A 304 -11.40 4.09 -21.29
C ILE A 304 -12.11 5.35 -21.78
N ALA A 305 -11.49 6.11 -22.68
CA ALA A 305 -12.03 7.35 -23.23
C ALA A 305 -13.32 7.17 -24.03
N SER A 306 -13.66 5.93 -24.41
CA SER A 306 -14.97 5.64 -25.05
C SER A 306 -16.16 5.89 -24.11
N HIS A 307 -15.92 5.99 -22.80
CA HIS A 307 -16.94 6.22 -21.78
C HIS A 307 -16.58 7.34 -20.80
N TYR A 308 -15.31 7.41 -20.37
CA TYR A 308 -14.85 8.33 -19.35
C TYR A 308 -13.92 9.40 -19.94
N HIS A 309 -14.28 10.69 -19.72
CA HIS A 309 -13.55 11.83 -20.26
C HIS A 309 -12.78 12.64 -19.21
N GLY A 310 -12.70 12.13 -17.97
CA GLY A 310 -11.88 12.69 -16.91
C GLY A 310 -10.40 12.36 -17.09
N SER A 311 -9.59 12.76 -16.11
CA SER A 311 -8.14 12.49 -16.13
C SER A 311 -7.85 11.00 -15.95
N VAL A 312 -6.97 10.43 -16.80
CA VAL A 312 -6.46 9.07 -16.71
C VAL A 312 -4.95 9.11 -16.62
N SER A 313 -4.40 8.50 -15.58
CA SER A 313 -2.95 8.40 -15.38
C SER A 313 -2.53 6.95 -15.17
N PHE A 314 -1.29 6.61 -15.54
CA PHE A 314 -0.67 5.32 -15.24
C PHE A 314 0.30 5.50 -14.09
N ALA A 315 0.15 4.68 -13.06
CA ALA A 315 0.99 4.73 -11.88
C ALA A 315 2.47 4.46 -12.19
N ALA A 316 3.33 5.09 -11.43
CA ALA A 316 4.76 4.81 -11.38
C ALA A 316 5.21 4.79 -9.92
N ASP A 317 6.21 3.95 -9.61
CA ASP A 317 6.82 3.92 -8.28
C ASP A 317 7.34 5.29 -7.90
N GLY A 318 7.07 5.74 -6.69
CA GLY A 318 7.41 7.07 -6.19
C GLY A 318 6.51 8.21 -6.69
N MET A 319 5.47 7.91 -7.49
CA MET A 319 4.51 8.92 -7.95
C MET A 319 3.76 9.52 -6.76
N HIS A 320 3.68 10.86 -6.70
CA HIS A 320 2.99 11.59 -5.65
C HIS A 320 1.78 12.34 -6.24
N LEU A 321 0.61 12.11 -5.69
CA LEU A 321 -0.67 12.67 -6.16
C LEU A 321 -1.37 13.42 -5.04
N ARG A 322 -2.18 14.40 -5.45
CA ARG A 322 -3.02 15.23 -4.57
C ARG A 322 -4.45 15.19 -5.10
N PRO A 323 -5.25 14.25 -4.61
CA PRO A 323 -6.63 14.06 -5.04
C PRO A 323 -7.54 15.24 -4.77
#